data_7b0af07322a80c9962e91e6aeda22d6f
#
_entry.id   7b0af07322a80c9962e91e6aeda22d6f
#
_cell.length_a   1.000
_cell.length_b   1.000
_cell.length_c   1.000
_cell.angle_alpha   90.00
_cell.angle_beta   90.00
_cell.angle_gamma   90.00
#
_symmetry.space_group_name_H-M   'P 1'
#
loop_
_entity.id
_entity.type
_entity.pdbx_description
1 polymer ?
#
loop_
_entity_poly.entity_id
_entity_poly.type
_entity_poly.pdbx_seq_one_letter_code
_entity_poly.pdbx_strand_id
1 'polypeptide(L)'
;MKVAKYIKLEISDPNSSRQTIKHTPEGVRYLEVVDKCSSRRAFQDREFGKNIIRLGSSGEIDTLLVNSITYLGKNGLDILKTIKILTDLNVNVKAEKENLETINKDGSKNTTLLALVNMMASIYQHEEKIKLAKQQQGIHSAKSKGVYKKNGGNKPKLNYGDFINKEKNKNCLLELKKGESIRKSAELSGVSLGTAVKVKKLAETNGDLF
;
A
#
# COMPACT_ATOMS: atom_id res chain seq x y z
N MET A 1 23.18 27.93 1.34
CA MET A 1 22.82 26.54 0.97
C MET A 1 22.02 25.95 2.12
N LYS A 2 20.78 25.57 1.86
CA LYS A 2 19.83 25.03 2.86
C LYS A 2 19.63 23.55 2.56
N VAL A 3 20.37 22.70 3.26
CA VAL A 3 20.46 21.27 2.96
C VAL A 3 19.58 20.46 3.87
N ALA A 4 18.77 19.55 3.29
CA ALA A 4 18.09 18.49 4.02
C ALA A 4 18.76 17.13 3.73
N LYS A 5 18.96 16.34 4.77
CA LYS A 5 19.44 14.96 4.69
C LYS A 5 18.29 14.02 5.00
N TYR A 6 17.89 13.22 4.02
CA TYR A 6 16.79 12.27 4.17
C TYR A 6 17.29 10.86 4.39
N ILE A 7 16.88 10.26 5.51
CA ILE A 7 17.20 8.89 5.90
C ILE A 7 15.89 8.12 6.01
N LYS A 8 15.73 7.05 5.22
CA LYS A 8 14.58 6.17 5.32
C LYS A 8 14.92 4.93 6.13
N LEU A 9 14.18 4.69 7.20
CA LEU A 9 14.26 3.45 7.99
C LEU A 9 13.06 2.54 7.68
N GLU A 10 13.31 1.26 7.56
CA GLU A 10 12.22 0.27 7.51
C GLU A 10 11.73 -0.03 8.92
N ILE A 11 10.41 -0.33 9.03
CA ILE A 11 9.80 -0.68 10.32
C ILE A 11 10.42 -1.96 10.89
N SER A 12 10.84 -2.88 9.98
CA SER A 12 11.46 -4.15 10.31
C SER A 12 12.96 -4.08 10.63
N ASP A 13 13.67 -3.05 10.13
CA ASP A 13 15.11 -2.87 10.36
C ASP A 13 15.40 -1.38 10.64
N PRO A 14 15.33 -0.96 11.91
CA PRO A 14 15.52 0.44 12.28
C PRO A 14 16.99 0.89 12.29
N ASN A 15 17.94 0.07 11.82
CA ASN A 15 19.36 0.40 11.88
C ASN A 15 19.74 1.49 10.83
N SER A 16 19.89 2.72 11.31
CA SER A 16 20.26 3.88 10.48
C SER A 16 21.72 3.87 10.03
N SER A 17 22.60 3.10 10.69
CA SER A 17 24.05 3.11 10.40
C SER A 17 24.39 2.65 8.97
N ARG A 18 23.50 1.87 8.32
CA ARG A 18 23.67 1.42 6.94
C ARG A 18 23.39 2.52 5.90
N GLN A 19 22.80 3.64 6.31
CA GLN A 19 22.44 4.77 5.45
C GLN A 19 23.30 6.01 5.73
N THR A 20 24.56 5.80 6.12
CA THR A 20 25.48 6.89 6.36
C THR A 20 25.79 7.60 5.04
N ILE A 21 25.43 8.88 4.96
CA ILE A 21 25.83 9.77 3.88
C ILE A 21 27.22 10.28 4.26
N LYS A 22 28.23 9.85 3.51
CA LYS A 22 29.65 10.14 3.80
C LYS A 22 30.07 11.55 3.44
N HIS A 23 29.47 12.12 2.39
CA HIS A 23 29.86 13.42 1.85
C HIS A 23 28.85 14.51 2.26
N THR A 24 28.78 14.80 3.54
CA THR A 24 28.10 16.02 3.99
C THR A 24 29.10 17.18 3.84
N PRO A 25 28.77 18.28 3.14
CA PRO A 25 29.67 19.42 3.04
C PRO A 25 30.04 19.94 4.42
N GLU A 26 31.35 20.08 4.70
CA GLU A 26 31.81 20.62 5.98
C GLU A 26 31.33 22.06 6.15
N GLY A 27 30.91 22.41 7.36
CA GLY A 27 30.46 23.77 7.71
C GLY A 27 29.03 24.13 7.27
N VAL A 28 28.30 23.22 6.64
CA VAL A 28 26.89 23.46 6.24
C VAL A 28 25.95 22.92 7.29
N ARG A 29 25.05 23.77 7.81
CA ARG A 29 23.92 23.32 8.64
C ARG A 29 22.95 22.55 7.75
N TYR A 30 22.60 21.35 8.14
CA TYR A 30 21.59 20.52 7.46
C TYR A 30 20.47 20.12 8.39
N LEU A 31 19.27 19.99 7.81
CA LEU A 31 18.10 19.41 8.46
C LEU A 31 18.13 17.89 8.28
N GLU A 32 18.35 17.14 9.35
CA GLU A 32 18.25 15.69 9.26
C GLU A 32 16.80 15.24 9.41
N VAL A 33 16.31 14.47 8.45
CA VAL A 33 14.95 13.96 8.39
C VAL A 33 15.00 12.44 8.37
N VAL A 34 14.54 11.81 9.45
CA VAL A 34 14.49 10.34 9.60
C VAL A 34 13.07 9.87 9.43
N ASP A 35 12.78 9.17 8.35
CA ASP A 35 11.47 8.66 7.98
C ASP A 35 11.34 7.16 8.26
N LYS A 36 10.57 6.80 9.30
CA LYS A 36 10.26 5.40 9.62
C LYS A 36 8.98 4.98 8.93
N CYS A 37 9.09 4.43 7.73
CA CYS A 37 7.93 4.05 6.95
C CYS A 37 8.13 2.77 6.13
N SER A 38 6.99 2.16 5.73
CA SER A 38 7.00 1.02 4.82
C SER A 38 7.50 1.41 3.43
N SER A 39 8.33 0.56 2.82
CA SER A 39 8.80 0.71 1.43
C SER A 39 7.68 0.72 0.39
N ARG A 40 6.48 0.22 0.74
CA ARG A 40 5.30 0.20 -0.14
C ARG A 40 4.58 1.54 -0.25
N ARG A 41 4.90 2.52 0.63
CA ARG A 41 4.28 3.83 0.63
C ARG A 41 5.00 4.76 -0.36
N ALA A 42 4.24 5.43 -1.23
CA ALA A 42 4.78 6.42 -2.15
C ALA A 42 5.41 7.59 -1.38
N PHE A 43 6.44 8.24 -1.96
CA PHE A 43 7.15 9.33 -1.27
C PHE A 43 6.23 10.47 -0.85
N GLN A 44 5.33 10.87 -1.74
CA GLN A 44 4.33 11.91 -1.49
C GLN A 44 3.31 11.57 -0.39
N ASP A 45 3.14 10.28 -0.08
CA ASP A 45 2.19 9.82 0.95
C ASP A 45 2.88 9.64 2.32
N ARG A 46 4.22 9.72 2.36
CA ARG A 46 5.00 9.66 3.60
C ARG A 46 4.90 11.01 4.32
N GLU A 47 4.81 10.99 5.63
CA GLU A 47 4.74 12.21 6.44
C GLU A 47 5.93 13.14 6.17
N PHE A 48 7.14 12.60 6.27
CA PHE A 48 8.36 13.35 6.02
C PHE A 48 8.61 13.65 4.54
N GLY A 49 8.13 12.81 3.62
CA GLY A 49 8.16 13.07 2.19
C GLY A 49 7.33 14.31 1.82
N LYS A 50 6.10 14.42 2.36
CA LYS A 50 5.27 15.63 2.23
C LYS A 50 5.97 16.87 2.78
N ASN A 51 6.61 16.75 3.94
CA ASN A 51 7.31 17.85 4.57
C ASN A 51 8.49 18.33 3.71
N ILE A 52 9.28 17.42 3.13
CA ILE A 52 10.38 17.77 2.22
C ILE A 52 9.86 18.52 0.99
N ILE A 53 8.77 18.05 0.37
CA ILE A 53 8.16 18.73 -0.79
C ILE A 53 7.67 20.14 -0.38
N ARG A 54 7.04 20.27 0.79
CA ARG A 54 6.61 21.57 1.34
C ARG A 54 7.80 22.50 1.56
N LEU A 55 8.87 22.04 2.19
CA LEU A 55 10.08 22.81 2.43
C LEU A 55 10.77 23.24 1.13
N GLY A 56 10.73 22.39 0.10
CA GLY A 56 11.19 22.72 -1.24
C GLY A 56 10.33 23.82 -1.90
N SER A 57 9.00 23.70 -1.78
CA SER A 57 8.07 24.67 -2.36
C SER A 57 8.13 26.05 -1.68
N SER A 58 8.44 26.09 -0.38
CA SER A 58 8.64 27.35 0.36
C SER A 58 10.06 27.93 0.23
N GLY A 59 10.98 27.25 -0.50
CA GLY A 59 12.37 27.66 -0.62
C GLY A 59 13.17 27.56 0.68
N GLU A 60 12.69 26.76 1.63
CA GLU A 60 13.39 26.52 2.90
C GLU A 60 14.54 25.52 2.74
N ILE A 61 14.51 24.69 1.70
CA ILE A 61 15.61 23.81 1.26
C ILE A 61 15.90 24.01 -0.21
N ASP A 62 17.17 23.94 -0.57
CA ASP A 62 17.67 24.00 -1.95
C ASP A 62 18.36 22.69 -2.36
N THR A 63 18.68 21.82 -1.41
CA THR A 63 19.38 20.55 -1.67
C THR A 63 18.83 19.45 -0.77
N LEU A 64 18.53 18.28 -1.37
CA LEU A 64 18.16 17.06 -0.69
C LEU A 64 19.27 16.02 -0.87
N LEU A 65 19.92 15.63 0.23
CA LEU A 65 20.91 14.57 0.25
C LEU A 65 20.25 13.25 0.61
N VAL A 66 20.50 12.22 -0.20
CA VAL A 66 20.04 10.84 0.05
C VAL A 66 21.18 9.87 -0.20
N ASN A 67 21.23 8.77 0.53
CA ASN A 67 22.23 7.73 0.28
C ASN A 67 21.97 7.01 -1.06
N SER A 68 20.71 6.79 -1.42
CA SER A 68 20.29 6.15 -2.68
C SER A 68 18.95 6.71 -3.15
N ILE A 69 18.77 6.83 -4.48
CA ILE A 69 17.49 7.22 -5.09
C ILE A 69 16.36 6.25 -4.74
N THR A 70 16.66 5.01 -4.41
CA THR A 70 15.67 3.99 -4.05
C THR A 70 14.85 4.37 -2.81
N TYR A 71 15.36 5.27 -1.96
CA TYR A 71 14.62 5.77 -0.80
C TYR A 71 13.57 6.83 -1.15
N LEU A 72 13.62 7.38 -2.37
CA LEU A 72 12.70 8.42 -2.83
C LEU A 72 11.38 7.90 -3.41
N GLY A 73 11.10 6.60 -3.32
CA GLY A 73 9.84 6.08 -3.82
C GLY A 73 9.60 4.61 -3.46
N LYS A 74 8.40 4.13 -3.80
CA LYS A 74 7.99 2.73 -3.63
C LYS A 74 8.37 1.83 -4.81
N ASN A 75 8.55 2.42 -5.98
CA ASN A 75 8.96 1.78 -7.23
C ASN A 75 9.68 2.79 -8.13
N GLY A 76 10.22 2.31 -9.26
CA GLY A 76 10.97 3.15 -10.18
C GLY A 76 10.20 4.38 -10.69
N LEU A 77 8.92 4.20 -11.04
CA LEU A 77 8.08 5.31 -11.50
C LEU A 77 7.89 6.38 -10.41
N ASP A 78 7.67 5.97 -9.17
CA ASP A 78 7.50 6.89 -8.03
C ASP A 78 8.79 7.65 -7.73
N ILE A 79 9.94 6.98 -7.80
CA ILE A 79 11.28 7.61 -7.67
C ILE A 79 11.46 8.70 -8.72
N LEU A 80 11.18 8.39 -9.99
CA LEU A 80 11.35 9.34 -11.10
C LEU A 80 10.41 10.54 -10.96
N LYS A 81 9.14 10.30 -10.52
CA LYS A 81 8.19 11.38 -10.22
C LYS A 81 8.70 12.28 -9.10
N THR A 82 9.24 11.69 -8.03
CA THR A 82 9.79 12.45 -6.90
C THR A 82 10.97 13.31 -7.30
N ILE A 83 11.93 12.75 -8.06
CA ILE A 83 13.07 13.49 -8.59
C ILE A 83 12.60 14.67 -9.44
N LYS A 84 11.63 14.43 -10.33
CA LYS A 84 11.08 15.49 -11.18
C LYS A 84 10.43 16.60 -10.36
N ILE A 85 9.55 16.27 -9.41
CA ILE A 85 8.89 17.24 -8.53
C ILE A 85 9.92 18.11 -7.79
N LEU A 86 10.93 17.48 -7.17
CA LEU A 86 11.93 18.20 -6.42
C LEU A 86 12.77 19.11 -7.32
N THR A 87 13.14 18.64 -8.53
CA THR A 87 13.90 19.45 -9.49
C THR A 87 13.06 20.59 -10.06
N ASP A 88 11.75 20.40 -10.26
CA ASP A 88 10.83 21.46 -10.68
C ASP A 88 10.68 22.55 -9.61
N LEU A 89 10.78 22.17 -8.33
CA LEU A 89 10.86 23.07 -7.18
C LEU A 89 12.26 23.70 -6.97
N ASN A 90 13.19 23.50 -7.90
CA ASN A 90 14.60 23.92 -7.81
C ASN A 90 15.34 23.32 -6.59
N VAL A 91 14.94 22.16 -6.12
CA VAL A 91 15.66 21.40 -5.10
C VAL A 91 16.62 20.44 -5.80
N ASN A 92 17.92 20.59 -5.54
CA ASN A 92 18.94 19.68 -6.05
C ASN A 92 18.89 18.35 -5.29
N VAL A 93 18.57 17.27 -5.98
CA VAL A 93 18.64 15.92 -5.43
C VAL A 93 20.04 15.37 -5.65
N LYS A 94 20.74 15.07 -4.55
CA LYS A 94 22.06 14.41 -4.56
C LYS A 94 21.95 13.03 -3.97
N ALA A 95 22.20 12.00 -4.79
CA ALA A 95 22.22 10.60 -4.36
C ALA A 95 23.65 10.08 -4.38
N GLU A 96 24.14 9.67 -3.21
CA GLU A 96 25.56 9.32 -3.03
C GLU A 96 25.93 8.03 -3.75
N LYS A 97 25.13 6.98 -3.60
CA LYS A 97 25.42 5.69 -4.23
C LYS A 97 25.46 5.72 -5.74
N GLU A 98 24.52 6.46 -6.32
CA GLU A 98 24.38 6.58 -7.77
C GLU A 98 25.25 7.70 -8.35
N ASN A 99 25.94 8.48 -7.51
CA ASN A 99 26.69 9.68 -7.89
C ASN A 99 25.85 10.60 -8.78
N LEU A 100 24.62 10.86 -8.38
CA LEU A 100 23.61 11.57 -9.15
C LEU A 100 23.34 12.94 -8.55
N GLU A 101 23.35 13.98 -9.40
CA GLU A 101 22.94 15.33 -9.06
C GLU A 101 21.99 15.88 -10.12
N THR A 102 20.85 16.43 -9.69
CA THR A 102 19.83 16.95 -10.61
C THR A 102 20.07 18.38 -11.05
N ILE A 103 20.90 19.12 -10.32
CA ILE A 103 21.32 20.48 -10.63
C ILE A 103 22.85 20.49 -10.66
N ASN A 104 23.42 21.04 -11.72
CA ASN A 104 24.85 21.17 -11.92
C ASN A 104 25.48 22.20 -10.94
N LYS A 105 26.81 22.22 -10.85
CA LYS A 105 27.54 23.16 -9.98
C LYS A 105 27.35 24.63 -10.37
N ASP A 106 27.03 24.90 -11.63
CA ASP A 106 26.73 26.24 -12.18
C ASP A 106 25.29 26.69 -11.89
N GLY A 107 24.47 25.87 -11.17
CA GLY A 107 23.10 26.15 -10.89
C GLY A 107 22.11 25.77 -12.01
N SER A 108 22.58 25.30 -13.14
CA SER A 108 21.73 24.84 -14.24
C SER A 108 21.16 23.46 -13.96
N LYS A 109 19.93 23.20 -14.43
CA LYS A 109 19.36 21.87 -14.36
C LYS A 109 20.12 20.89 -15.25
N ASN A 110 20.42 19.70 -14.74
CA ASN A 110 21.07 18.65 -15.51
C ASN A 110 20.08 18.09 -16.56
N THR A 111 20.06 18.70 -17.73
CA THR A 111 19.11 18.39 -18.81
C THR A 111 19.25 16.97 -19.32
N THR A 112 20.45 16.42 -19.36
CA THR A 112 20.70 15.03 -19.77
C THR A 112 20.07 14.06 -18.78
N LEU A 113 20.26 14.28 -17.49
CA LEU A 113 19.65 13.48 -16.44
C LEU A 113 18.11 13.57 -16.49
N LEU A 114 17.56 14.78 -16.65
CA LEU A 114 16.12 14.98 -16.73
C LEU A 114 15.50 14.33 -17.98
N ALA A 115 16.21 14.34 -19.11
CA ALA A 115 15.79 13.62 -20.31
C ALA A 115 15.74 12.11 -20.06
N LEU A 116 16.76 11.54 -19.40
CA LEU A 116 16.77 10.12 -19.00
C LEU A 116 15.63 9.80 -18.02
N VAL A 117 15.40 10.64 -17.01
CA VAL A 117 14.30 10.49 -16.06
C VAL A 117 12.95 10.46 -16.77
N ASN A 118 12.71 11.37 -17.72
CA ASN A 118 11.47 11.42 -18.49
C ASN A 118 11.31 10.18 -19.39
N MET A 119 12.38 9.74 -20.06
CA MET A 119 12.38 8.54 -20.89
C MET A 119 12.07 7.29 -20.05
N MET A 120 12.75 7.10 -18.92
CA MET A 120 12.48 5.97 -18.02
C MET A 120 11.07 6.02 -17.45
N ALA A 121 10.55 7.19 -17.08
CA ALA A 121 9.17 7.34 -16.61
C ALA A 121 8.16 6.88 -17.68
N SER A 122 8.39 7.20 -18.94
CA SER A 122 7.56 6.77 -20.06
C SER A 122 7.59 5.25 -20.25
N ILE A 123 8.78 4.63 -20.14
CA ILE A 123 8.95 3.17 -20.22
C ILE A 123 8.17 2.49 -19.09
N TYR A 124 8.35 2.92 -17.83
CA TYR A 124 7.63 2.34 -16.69
C TYR A 124 6.11 2.48 -16.82
N GLN A 125 5.62 3.63 -17.30
CA GLN A 125 4.19 3.82 -17.55
C GLN A 125 3.66 2.85 -18.62
N HIS A 126 4.45 2.62 -19.67
CA HIS A 126 4.09 1.68 -20.72
C HIS A 126 4.05 0.23 -20.20
N GLU A 127 5.06 -0.17 -19.42
CA GLU A 127 5.10 -1.49 -18.78
C GLU A 127 3.91 -1.73 -17.84
N GLU A 128 3.54 -0.73 -17.03
CA GLU A 128 2.35 -0.83 -16.16
C GLU A 128 1.07 -1.03 -16.99
N LYS A 129 0.91 -0.29 -18.08
CA LYS A 129 -0.26 -0.47 -18.99
C LYS A 129 -0.31 -1.88 -19.58
N ILE A 130 0.83 -2.40 -20.06
CA ILE A 130 0.92 -3.78 -20.58
C ILE A 130 0.56 -4.79 -19.51
N LYS A 131 1.10 -4.62 -18.29
CA LYS A 131 0.82 -5.52 -17.15
C LYS A 131 -0.67 -5.55 -16.81
N LEU A 132 -1.31 -4.39 -16.73
CA LEU A 132 -2.75 -4.28 -16.49
C LEU A 132 -3.57 -4.92 -17.60
N ALA A 133 -3.21 -4.68 -18.87
CA ALA A 133 -3.90 -5.30 -20.01
C ALA A 133 -3.79 -6.84 -19.97
N LYS A 134 -2.60 -7.39 -19.71
CA LYS A 134 -2.40 -8.85 -19.54
C LYS A 134 -3.21 -9.41 -18.38
N GLN A 135 -3.28 -8.68 -17.25
CA GLN A 135 -4.09 -9.08 -16.09
C GLN A 135 -5.58 -9.12 -16.44
N GLN A 136 -6.09 -8.09 -17.12
CA GLN A 136 -7.49 -8.05 -17.57
C GLN A 136 -7.81 -9.17 -18.53
N GLN A 137 -6.93 -9.45 -19.51
CA GLN A 137 -7.06 -10.59 -20.41
C GLN A 137 -7.10 -11.93 -19.66
N GLY A 138 -6.22 -12.11 -18.67
CA GLY A 138 -6.21 -13.28 -17.81
C GLY A 138 -7.51 -13.46 -17.02
N ILE A 139 -8.03 -12.37 -16.43
CA ILE A 139 -9.32 -12.37 -15.72
C ILE A 139 -10.47 -12.73 -16.69
N HIS A 140 -10.50 -12.13 -17.87
CA HIS A 140 -11.52 -12.39 -18.88
C HIS A 140 -11.48 -13.86 -19.31
N SER A 141 -10.30 -14.40 -19.63
CA SER A 141 -10.10 -15.81 -19.97
C SER A 141 -10.53 -16.76 -18.84
N ALA A 142 -10.20 -16.44 -17.58
CA ALA A 142 -10.61 -17.24 -16.44
C ALA A 142 -12.14 -17.19 -16.20
N LYS A 143 -12.77 -16.04 -16.44
CA LYS A 143 -14.24 -15.89 -16.38
C LYS A 143 -14.92 -16.71 -17.49
N SER A 144 -14.45 -16.63 -18.72
CA SER A 144 -15.04 -17.38 -19.85
C SER A 144 -14.90 -18.90 -19.67
N LYS A 145 -13.78 -19.36 -19.11
CA LYS A 145 -13.56 -20.77 -18.76
C LYS A 145 -14.30 -21.23 -17.51
N GLY A 146 -15.04 -20.36 -16.84
CA GLY A 146 -15.80 -20.69 -15.63
C GLY A 146 -14.95 -21.06 -14.40
N VAL A 147 -13.65 -20.74 -14.40
CA VAL A 147 -12.71 -21.09 -13.33
C VAL A 147 -13.18 -20.54 -11.97
N TYR A 148 -13.73 -19.34 -11.95
CA TYR A 148 -14.27 -18.73 -10.71
C TYR A 148 -15.54 -19.42 -10.19
N LYS A 149 -16.33 -20.07 -11.06
CA LYS A 149 -17.49 -20.85 -10.64
C LYS A 149 -17.07 -22.20 -10.03
N LYS A 150 -15.98 -22.79 -10.53
CA LYS A 150 -15.48 -24.11 -10.09
C LYS A 150 -14.60 -24.04 -8.85
N ASN A 151 -13.64 -23.11 -8.80
CA ASN A 151 -12.54 -23.15 -7.85
C ASN A 151 -12.40 -21.89 -6.96
N GLY A 152 -13.20 -20.87 -7.15
CA GLY A 152 -13.08 -19.62 -6.41
C GLY A 152 -14.38 -18.88 -6.25
N GLY A 153 -14.40 -17.99 -5.28
CA GLY A 153 -15.54 -17.17 -4.95
C GLY A 153 -16.32 -17.66 -3.73
N ASN A 154 -17.26 -16.84 -3.31
CA ASN A 154 -18.19 -17.19 -2.24
C ASN A 154 -18.95 -18.44 -2.66
N LYS A 155 -18.84 -19.53 -1.91
CA LYS A 155 -19.65 -20.72 -2.12
C LYS A 155 -21.11 -20.29 -2.21
N PRO A 156 -21.92 -20.86 -3.13
CA PRO A 156 -23.34 -20.54 -3.18
C PRO A 156 -23.92 -20.65 -1.79
N LYS A 157 -24.75 -19.68 -1.41
CA LYS A 157 -25.43 -19.72 -0.11
C LYS A 157 -26.18 -21.03 -0.03
N LEU A 158 -25.92 -21.83 1.00
CA LEU A 158 -26.69 -23.04 1.27
C LEU A 158 -28.17 -22.68 1.29
N ASN A 159 -28.99 -23.46 0.60
CA ASN A 159 -30.43 -23.38 0.73
C ASN A 159 -30.82 -23.50 2.20
N TYR A 160 -31.94 -22.90 2.57
CA TYR A 160 -32.43 -22.95 3.95
C TYR A 160 -32.42 -24.36 4.50
N GLY A 161 -33.00 -25.33 3.75
CA GLY A 161 -33.04 -26.73 4.14
C GLY A 161 -31.66 -27.33 4.40
N ASP A 162 -30.72 -27.14 3.50
CA ASP A 162 -29.34 -27.65 3.66
C ASP A 162 -28.62 -27.00 4.84
N PHE A 163 -28.94 -25.73 5.16
CA PHE A 163 -28.32 -25.03 6.26
C PHE A 163 -28.89 -25.53 7.60
N ILE A 164 -30.23 -25.68 7.73
CA ILE A 164 -30.90 -26.12 8.93
C ILE A 164 -30.70 -27.60 9.21
N ASN A 165 -30.65 -28.45 8.18
CA ASN A 165 -30.44 -29.89 8.32
C ASN A 165 -29.06 -30.29 8.88
N LYS A 166 -28.13 -29.35 9.01
CA LYS A 166 -26.88 -29.60 9.76
C LYS A 166 -27.25 -29.87 11.22
N GLU A 167 -26.81 -31.00 11.79
CA GLU A 167 -27.13 -31.49 13.12
C GLU A 167 -27.10 -30.38 14.19
N LYS A 168 -25.99 -29.62 14.27
CA LYS A 168 -25.85 -28.53 15.23
C LYS A 168 -26.85 -27.39 15.01
N ASN A 169 -27.16 -27.05 13.75
CA ASN A 169 -28.11 -25.97 13.43
C ASN A 169 -29.55 -26.43 13.73
N LYS A 170 -29.85 -27.70 13.47
CA LYS A 170 -31.13 -28.32 13.81
C LYS A 170 -31.36 -28.31 15.32
N ASN A 171 -30.36 -28.70 16.10
CA ASN A 171 -30.42 -28.64 17.56
C ASN A 171 -30.61 -27.19 18.05
N CYS A 172 -29.90 -26.23 17.47
CA CYS A 172 -30.09 -24.83 17.80
C CYS A 172 -31.51 -24.32 17.49
N LEU A 173 -32.10 -24.74 16.38
CA LEU A 173 -33.49 -24.42 16.05
C LEU A 173 -34.45 -25.02 17.05
N LEU A 174 -34.24 -26.27 17.49
CA LEU A 174 -35.08 -26.94 18.50
C LEU A 174 -35.05 -26.19 19.85
N GLU A 175 -33.87 -25.74 20.29
CA GLU A 175 -33.76 -24.98 21.52
C GLU A 175 -34.43 -23.59 21.41
N LEU A 176 -34.34 -22.95 20.27
CA LEU A 176 -35.03 -21.68 19.97
C LEU A 176 -36.59 -21.89 19.98
N LYS A 177 -37.08 -23.02 19.47
CA LYS A 177 -38.52 -23.39 19.51
C LYS A 177 -39.04 -23.66 20.94
N LYS A 178 -38.16 -24.07 21.83
CA LYS A 178 -38.49 -24.21 23.27
C LYS A 178 -38.55 -22.86 24.00
N GLY A 179 -38.25 -21.75 23.33
CA GLY A 179 -38.25 -20.40 23.92
C GLY A 179 -36.95 -20.00 24.59
N GLU A 180 -35.88 -20.78 24.42
CA GLU A 180 -34.58 -20.45 24.99
C GLU A 180 -33.95 -19.22 24.30
N SER A 181 -33.15 -18.45 25.05
CA SER A 181 -32.45 -17.29 24.52
C SER A 181 -31.44 -17.70 23.45
N ILE A 182 -31.13 -16.80 22.47
CA ILE A 182 -30.17 -17.07 21.40
C ILE A 182 -28.79 -17.50 21.93
N ARG A 183 -28.35 -16.90 23.06
CA ARG A 183 -27.08 -17.27 23.69
C ARG A 183 -27.08 -18.67 24.22
N LYS A 184 -28.15 -19.02 24.94
CA LYS A 184 -28.33 -20.36 25.57
C LYS A 184 -28.51 -21.44 24.50
N SER A 185 -29.29 -21.16 23.45
CA SER A 185 -29.44 -22.05 22.29
C SER A 185 -28.13 -22.28 21.53
N ALA A 186 -27.29 -21.25 21.40
CA ALA A 186 -25.96 -21.36 20.79
C ALA A 186 -25.05 -22.27 21.64
N GLU A 187 -25.03 -22.09 22.94
CA GLU A 187 -24.22 -22.86 23.89
C GLU A 187 -24.62 -24.33 23.89
N LEU A 188 -25.93 -24.63 24.06
CA LEU A 188 -26.47 -25.98 24.10
C LEU A 188 -26.26 -26.77 22.80
N SER A 189 -26.30 -26.07 21.64
CA SER A 189 -26.12 -26.71 20.33
C SER A 189 -24.66 -26.71 19.82
N GLY A 190 -23.75 -26.07 20.55
CA GLY A 190 -22.33 -25.98 20.16
C GLY A 190 -22.11 -25.23 18.86
N VAL A 191 -22.91 -24.18 18.59
CA VAL A 191 -22.73 -23.24 17.45
C VAL A 191 -22.25 -21.88 17.93
N SER A 192 -21.63 -21.11 17.03
CA SER A 192 -21.30 -19.73 17.37
C SER A 192 -22.55 -18.86 17.49
N LEU A 193 -22.48 -17.79 18.30
CA LEU A 193 -23.59 -16.84 18.47
C LEU A 193 -24.05 -16.26 17.10
N GLY A 194 -23.14 -15.97 16.20
CA GLY A 194 -23.48 -15.51 14.84
C GLY A 194 -24.25 -16.56 14.03
N THR A 195 -23.94 -17.85 14.23
CA THR A 195 -24.68 -18.94 13.60
C THR A 195 -26.09 -19.07 14.20
N ALA A 196 -26.24 -18.95 15.52
CA ALA A 196 -27.55 -19.01 16.18
C ALA A 196 -28.46 -17.84 15.75
N VAL A 197 -27.92 -16.62 15.66
CA VAL A 197 -28.64 -15.45 15.11
C VAL A 197 -29.12 -15.72 13.68
N LYS A 198 -28.24 -16.33 12.85
CA LYS A 198 -28.61 -16.67 11.47
C LYS A 198 -29.67 -17.77 11.39
N VAL A 199 -29.57 -18.78 12.23
CA VAL A 199 -30.62 -19.85 12.36
C VAL A 199 -31.95 -19.20 12.69
N LYS A 200 -31.99 -18.35 13.71
CA LYS A 200 -33.23 -17.66 14.14
C LYS A 200 -33.82 -16.84 12.98
N LYS A 201 -33.04 -15.95 12.40
CA LYS A 201 -33.48 -15.06 11.29
C LYS A 201 -34.01 -15.83 10.07
N LEU A 202 -33.34 -16.92 9.71
CA LEU A 202 -33.75 -17.74 8.58
C LEU A 202 -35.01 -18.58 8.91
N ALA A 203 -35.15 -19.06 10.14
CA ALA A 203 -36.31 -19.79 10.60
C ALA A 203 -37.56 -18.91 10.68
N GLU A 204 -37.41 -17.65 11.15
CA GLU A 204 -38.48 -16.64 11.12
C GLU A 204 -38.92 -16.32 9.69
N THR A 205 -37.95 -16.15 8.78
CA THR A 205 -38.22 -15.83 7.34
C THR A 205 -38.93 -16.96 6.63
N ASN A 206 -38.72 -18.23 7.04
CA ASN A 206 -39.31 -19.42 6.39
C ASN A 206 -40.48 -19.99 7.16
N GLY A 207 -40.94 -19.34 8.23
CA GLY A 207 -42.12 -19.74 9.01
C GLY A 207 -41.88 -20.93 9.96
N ASP A 208 -40.64 -21.30 10.23
CA ASP A 208 -40.27 -22.36 11.16
C ASP A 208 -40.19 -21.89 12.63
N LEU A 209 -40.15 -20.58 12.83
CA LEU A 209 -40.19 -19.91 14.14
C LEU A 209 -41.16 -18.72 14.04
N PHE A 210 -42.04 -18.57 15.05
CA PHE A 210 -43.04 -17.51 15.10
C PHE A 210 -42.45 -16.14 15.40
#